data_93c73a98289a4abf1d38d88873542550
#
_entry.id   93c73a98289a4abf1d38d88873542550
#
_cell.length_a   1.000
_cell.length_b   1.000
_cell.length_c   1.000
_cell.angle_alpha   90.00
_cell.angle_beta   90.00
_cell.angle_gamma   90.00
#
_symmetry.space_group_name_H-M   'P 1'
#
loop_
_entity.id
_entity.type
_entity.pdbx_description
1 polymer ?
#
loop_
_entity_poly.entity_id
_entity_poly.type
_entity_poly.pdbx_seq_one_letter_code
_entity_poly.pdbx_strand_id
1 'polypeptide(L)'
;MILPFELDRSQTAPIYRQLYQRFRESIADGRLRPGDRVPAVRALAAELNLARGTVEAAYQLLIGEGYLTARGAAGTVVTPQLAPVCAPTQRAPAPPTTHQATHAGTSPLALQMGLPALDAFPRKLWTRLAGRQLRQAGVEGLVYPDARGYAPLRAAIASYLGISRGINCHPEQIFVCAGYRACLDLISHTLMGPGATCWLEEPGYFMARNALLEAGAQLVPVPVDDQGLDVAQGIARAPEAGFAVVTPTHQSPLGVSLSLPRRLALLDWANRQGSWIIEDDYDSEYRYQGKPLPALKSLDQQGRVLYTGTFSKVLFPGLRLAYLVVPAEQTPAFARQADRLHNHCPHLQQATVAAFLNEGHFARHLNKMRGLYARCLLYTSDAADE
;
A
#
# COMPACT_ATOMS: atom_id res chain seq x y z
N MET A 1 -12.51 -49.43 -19.03
CA MET A 1 -13.23 -48.48 -18.16
C MET A 1 -13.25 -47.17 -18.90
N ILE A 2 -14.43 -46.79 -19.45
CA ILE A 2 -14.61 -45.58 -20.23
C ILE A 2 -14.74 -44.45 -19.19
N LEU A 3 -13.73 -43.60 -19.09
CA LEU A 3 -13.84 -42.35 -18.31
C LEU A 3 -14.64 -41.38 -19.19
N PRO A 4 -15.84 -40.92 -18.80
CA PRO A 4 -16.59 -39.97 -19.60
C PRO A 4 -15.94 -38.60 -19.48
N PHE A 5 -14.96 -38.31 -20.34
CA PHE A 5 -14.36 -36.98 -20.43
C PHE A 5 -15.18 -36.16 -21.43
N GLU A 6 -16.10 -35.35 -20.96
CA GLU A 6 -16.66 -34.26 -21.76
C GLU A 6 -15.62 -33.11 -21.86
N LEU A 7 -15.03 -32.96 -23.04
CA LEU A 7 -14.10 -31.90 -23.36
C LEU A 7 -14.83 -30.81 -24.15
N ASP A 8 -14.82 -29.61 -23.66
CA ASP A 8 -15.48 -28.49 -24.30
C ASP A 8 -14.47 -27.66 -25.14
N ARG A 9 -14.61 -27.77 -26.45
CA ARG A 9 -13.73 -27.04 -27.40
C ARG A 9 -14.06 -25.54 -27.51
N SER A 10 -15.18 -25.10 -26.94
CA SER A 10 -15.57 -23.68 -26.93
C SER A 10 -14.92 -22.88 -25.77
N GLN A 11 -14.39 -23.54 -24.75
CA GLN A 11 -13.73 -22.90 -23.63
C GLN A 11 -12.37 -22.33 -24.01
N THR A 12 -11.99 -21.23 -23.39
CA THR A 12 -10.66 -20.59 -23.56
C THR A 12 -9.52 -21.44 -23.01
N ALA A 13 -9.81 -22.43 -22.14
CA ALA A 13 -8.82 -23.33 -21.56
C ALA A 13 -8.35 -24.36 -22.60
N PRO A 14 -7.02 -24.51 -22.82
CA PRO A 14 -6.48 -25.50 -23.74
C PRO A 14 -6.92 -26.93 -23.39
N ILE A 15 -7.19 -27.79 -24.40
CA ILE A 15 -7.71 -29.16 -24.22
C ILE A 15 -6.83 -30.00 -23.29
N TYR A 16 -5.50 -29.89 -23.35
CA TYR A 16 -4.62 -30.63 -22.43
C TYR A 16 -4.84 -30.26 -20.96
N ARG A 17 -5.18 -28.98 -20.67
CA ARG A 17 -5.52 -28.54 -19.31
C ARG A 17 -6.87 -29.07 -18.86
N GLN A 18 -7.86 -29.12 -19.75
CA GLN A 18 -9.15 -29.73 -19.42
C GLN A 18 -8.98 -31.22 -19.10
N LEU A 19 -8.21 -31.93 -19.91
CA LEU A 19 -7.90 -33.36 -19.68
C LEU A 19 -7.17 -33.57 -18.34
N TYR A 20 -6.13 -32.75 -18.07
CA TYR A 20 -5.42 -32.75 -16.80
C TYR A 20 -6.36 -32.53 -15.60
N GLN A 21 -7.24 -31.55 -15.69
CA GLN A 21 -8.19 -31.25 -14.62
C GLN A 21 -9.17 -32.41 -14.38
N ARG A 22 -9.69 -33.04 -15.45
CA ARG A 22 -10.59 -34.19 -15.35
C ARG A 22 -9.95 -35.42 -14.69
N PHE A 23 -8.65 -35.65 -14.94
CA PHE A 23 -7.91 -36.70 -14.24
C PHE A 23 -7.81 -36.40 -12.75
N ARG A 24 -7.46 -35.16 -12.38
CA ARG A 24 -7.39 -34.75 -10.98
C ARG A 24 -8.73 -34.92 -10.26
N GLU A 25 -9.83 -34.49 -10.88
CA GLU A 25 -11.17 -34.65 -10.34
C GLU A 25 -11.51 -36.14 -10.16
N SER A 26 -11.17 -36.96 -11.14
CA SER A 26 -11.45 -38.43 -11.07
C SER A 26 -10.62 -39.11 -9.98
N ILE A 27 -9.43 -38.64 -9.70
CA ILE A 27 -8.61 -39.15 -8.59
C ILE A 27 -9.17 -38.64 -7.25
N ALA A 28 -9.54 -37.35 -7.18
CA ALA A 28 -10.10 -36.75 -5.99
C ALA A 28 -11.43 -37.36 -5.57
N ASP A 29 -12.30 -37.67 -6.54
CA ASP A 29 -13.60 -38.32 -6.33
C ASP A 29 -13.49 -39.84 -6.10
N GLY A 30 -12.27 -40.39 -6.13
CA GLY A 30 -12.05 -41.82 -5.95
C GLY A 30 -12.50 -42.70 -7.12
N ARG A 31 -12.86 -42.14 -8.26
CA ARG A 31 -13.18 -42.88 -9.51
C ARG A 31 -11.93 -43.54 -10.09
N LEU A 32 -10.76 -42.88 -9.90
CA LEU A 32 -9.45 -43.44 -10.13
C LEU A 32 -8.72 -43.57 -8.77
N ARG A 33 -8.44 -44.79 -8.38
CA ARG A 33 -7.80 -45.07 -7.07
C ARG A 33 -6.29 -45.17 -7.18
N PRO A 34 -5.55 -44.95 -6.10
CA PRO A 34 -4.11 -45.21 -6.06
C PRO A 34 -3.79 -46.62 -6.57
N GLY A 35 -2.88 -46.74 -7.54
CA GLY A 35 -2.52 -47.99 -8.20
C GLY A 35 -3.30 -48.33 -9.47
N ASP A 36 -4.42 -47.67 -9.72
CA ASP A 36 -5.23 -47.90 -10.94
C ASP A 36 -4.43 -47.56 -12.20
N ARG A 37 -4.56 -48.38 -13.23
CA ARG A 37 -3.91 -48.16 -14.52
C ARG A 37 -4.72 -47.19 -15.35
N VAL A 38 -4.08 -46.12 -15.82
CA VAL A 38 -4.70 -45.20 -16.76
C VAL A 38 -4.45 -45.64 -18.22
N PRO A 39 -5.31 -45.23 -19.18
CA PRO A 39 -5.15 -45.61 -20.58
C PRO A 39 -3.79 -45.20 -21.14
N ALA A 40 -3.24 -45.96 -22.06
CA ALA A 40 -2.03 -45.54 -22.77
C ALA A 40 -2.31 -44.26 -23.58
N VAL A 41 -1.33 -43.38 -23.67
CA VAL A 41 -1.43 -42.08 -24.39
C VAL A 41 -2.06 -42.24 -25.79
N ARG A 42 -1.59 -43.24 -26.55
CA ARG A 42 -2.11 -43.52 -27.90
C ARG A 42 -3.59 -43.98 -27.90
N ALA A 43 -3.95 -44.81 -26.95
CA ALA A 43 -5.33 -45.32 -26.82
C ALA A 43 -6.29 -44.18 -26.44
N LEU A 44 -5.93 -43.37 -25.44
CA LEU A 44 -6.75 -42.24 -25.01
C LEU A 44 -6.85 -41.15 -26.09
N ALA A 45 -5.77 -40.90 -26.83
CA ALA A 45 -5.78 -39.95 -27.93
C ALA A 45 -6.73 -40.38 -29.08
N ALA A 46 -6.75 -41.68 -29.40
CA ALA A 46 -7.68 -42.24 -30.38
C ALA A 46 -9.13 -42.20 -29.87
N GLU A 47 -9.37 -42.56 -28.61
CA GLU A 47 -10.71 -42.59 -28.00
C GLU A 47 -11.36 -41.20 -27.97
N LEU A 48 -10.57 -40.16 -27.61
CA LEU A 48 -11.02 -38.77 -27.47
C LEU A 48 -10.89 -37.96 -28.78
N ASN A 49 -10.41 -38.55 -29.86
CA ASN A 49 -10.13 -37.88 -31.13
C ASN A 49 -9.23 -36.63 -30.94
N LEU A 50 -8.13 -36.83 -30.23
CA LEU A 50 -7.14 -35.78 -29.91
C LEU A 50 -5.77 -36.10 -30.52
N ALA A 51 -4.96 -35.05 -30.74
CA ALA A 51 -3.54 -35.25 -31.05
C ALA A 51 -2.83 -35.96 -29.88
N ARG A 52 -1.92 -36.90 -30.19
CA ARG A 52 -1.12 -37.62 -29.20
C ARG A 52 -0.39 -36.67 -28.26
N GLY A 53 0.20 -35.57 -28.80
CA GLY A 53 0.93 -34.56 -27.99
C GLY A 53 0.05 -33.84 -26.95
N THR A 54 -1.26 -33.69 -27.21
CA THR A 54 -2.20 -33.09 -26.26
C THR A 54 -2.41 -33.95 -25.03
N VAL A 55 -2.55 -35.29 -25.23
CA VAL A 55 -2.68 -36.25 -24.13
C VAL A 55 -1.35 -36.39 -23.40
N GLU A 56 -0.25 -36.42 -24.14
CA GLU A 56 1.11 -36.49 -23.57
C GLU A 56 1.41 -35.30 -22.69
N ALA A 57 1.07 -34.07 -23.10
CA ALA A 57 1.21 -32.86 -22.28
C ALA A 57 0.41 -32.94 -20.96
N ALA A 58 -0.85 -33.43 -21.02
CA ALA A 58 -1.64 -33.62 -19.81
C ALA A 58 -1.01 -34.65 -18.85
N TYR A 59 -0.50 -35.78 -19.40
CA TYR A 59 0.14 -36.83 -18.60
C TYR A 59 1.46 -36.36 -18.00
N GLN A 60 2.26 -35.57 -18.71
CA GLN A 60 3.50 -35.01 -18.18
C GLN A 60 3.24 -34.07 -16.99
N LEU A 61 2.18 -33.26 -17.04
CA LEU A 61 1.78 -32.44 -15.89
C LEU A 61 1.37 -33.30 -14.70
N LEU A 62 0.51 -34.31 -14.93
CA LEU A 62 0.08 -35.22 -13.85
C LEU A 62 1.23 -36.01 -13.23
N ILE A 63 2.22 -36.40 -14.04
CA ILE A 63 3.43 -37.08 -13.56
C ILE A 63 4.32 -36.09 -12.80
N GLY A 64 4.51 -34.88 -13.32
CA GLY A 64 5.31 -33.82 -12.68
C GLY A 64 4.76 -33.41 -11.31
N GLU A 65 3.44 -33.44 -11.14
CA GLU A 65 2.77 -33.17 -9.86
C GLU A 65 2.59 -34.41 -8.97
N GLY A 66 3.03 -35.57 -9.43
CA GLY A 66 2.98 -36.83 -8.65
C GLY A 66 1.62 -37.53 -8.60
N TYR A 67 0.62 -37.11 -9.40
CA TYR A 67 -0.65 -37.81 -9.50
C TYR A 67 -0.54 -39.13 -10.26
N LEU A 68 0.32 -39.18 -11.26
CA LEU A 68 0.60 -40.39 -12.05
C LEU A 68 2.07 -40.79 -11.94
N THR A 69 2.33 -42.09 -12.06
CA THR A 69 3.68 -42.64 -12.13
C THR A 69 3.82 -43.48 -13.39
N ALA A 70 4.79 -43.17 -14.24
CA ALA A 70 5.13 -43.97 -15.41
C ALA A 70 5.97 -45.18 -15.00
N ARG A 71 5.56 -46.41 -15.38
CA ARG A 71 6.23 -47.68 -15.09
C ARG A 71 6.84 -48.34 -16.36
N GLY A 72 7.30 -47.50 -17.30
CA GLY A 72 7.89 -48.01 -18.56
C GLY A 72 6.94 -48.93 -19.34
N ALA A 73 7.35 -50.13 -19.66
CA ALA A 73 6.55 -51.12 -20.37
C ALA A 73 5.26 -51.53 -19.63
N ALA A 74 5.19 -51.38 -18.30
CA ALA A 74 4.02 -51.70 -17.50
C ALA A 74 2.92 -50.59 -17.58
N GLY A 75 3.19 -49.47 -18.27
CA GLY A 75 2.22 -48.40 -18.50
C GLY A 75 2.28 -47.31 -17.43
N THR A 76 1.25 -46.47 -17.36
CA THR A 76 1.10 -45.38 -16.40
C THR A 76 0.00 -45.71 -15.39
N VAL A 77 0.25 -45.46 -14.14
CA VAL A 77 -0.69 -45.75 -13.03
C VAL A 77 -0.89 -44.50 -12.17
N VAL A 78 -2.02 -44.42 -11.49
CA VAL A 78 -2.22 -43.47 -10.39
C VAL A 78 -1.19 -43.77 -9.30
N THR A 79 -0.49 -42.79 -8.81
CA THR A 79 0.61 -42.98 -7.85
C THR A 79 0.14 -43.75 -6.61
N PRO A 80 0.71 -44.92 -6.29
CA PRO A 80 0.21 -45.77 -5.21
C PRO A 80 0.29 -45.17 -3.80
N GLN A 81 1.22 -44.23 -3.62
CA GLN A 81 1.44 -43.53 -2.33
C GLN A 81 0.64 -42.22 -2.24
N LEU A 82 -0.23 -41.90 -3.20
CA LEU A 82 -1.17 -40.80 -2.98
C LEU A 82 -1.97 -41.11 -1.72
N ALA A 83 -1.71 -40.35 -0.65
CA ALA A 83 -2.60 -40.36 0.50
C ALA A 83 -4.03 -40.15 -0.01
N PRO A 84 -5.02 -40.88 0.53
CA PRO A 84 -6.41 -40.67 0.10
C PRO A 84 -6.65 -39.17 0.24
N VAL A 85 -6.87 -38.49 -0.89
CA VAL A 85 -7.42 -37.13 -0.85
C VAL A 85 -8.73 -37.32 -0.11
N CYS A 86 -8.79 -36.86 1.13
CA CYS A 86 -10.02 -36.93 1.92
C CYS A 86 -11.15 -36.55 1.01
N ALA A 87 -12.20 -37.39 1.00
CA ALA A 87 -13.45 -37.11 0.30
C ALA A 87 -13.78 -35.64 0.51
N PRO A 88 -14.30 -34.92 -0.48
CA PRO A 88 -14.48 -33.49 -0.39
C PRO A 88 -15.13 -33.17 0.95
N THR A 89 -14.34 -32.76 1.90
CA THR A 89 -14.84 -32.23 3.17
C THR A 89 -15.91 -31.25 2.76
N GLN A 90 -17.13 -31.45 3.19
CA GLN A 90 -18.24 -30.52 3.00
C GLN A 90 -17.64 -29.11 3.02
N ARG A 91 -17.79 -28.41 1.90
CA ARG A 91 -17.23 -27.08 1.69
C ARG A 91 -17.35 -26.35 3.01
N ALA A 92 -16.20 -26.06 3.65
CA ALA A 92 -16.21 -25.40 4.95
C ALA A 92 -17.21 -24.25 4.85
N PRO A 93 -18.16 -24.11 5.78
CA PRO A 93 -19.11 -23.02 5.72
C PRO A 93 -18.30 -21.74 5.53
N ALA A 94 -18.71 -20.93 4.54
CA ALA A 94 -18.03 -19.67 4.28
C ALA A 94 -17.92 -18.93 5.63
N PRO A 95 -16.74 -18.46 6.02
CA PRO A 95 -16.61 -17.71 7.27
C PRO A 95 -17.64 -16.59 7.23
N PRO A 96 -18.29 -16.28 8.37
CA PRO A 96 -19.26 -15.22 8.41
C PRO A 96 -18.59 -13.95 7.88
N THR A 97 -19.16 -13.38 6.82
CA THR A 97 -18.70 -12.13 6.21
C THR A 97 -19.03 -10.98 7.16
N THR A 98 -18.27 -10.85 8.24
CA THR A 98 -18.43 -9.75 9.22
C THR A 98 -17.71 -8.47 8.85
N HIS A 99 -16.94 -8.48 7.76
CA HIS A 99 -16.40 -7.27 7.16
C HIS A 99 -16.85 -7.22 5.71
N GLN A 100 -17.79 -6.34 5.41
CA GLN A 100 -17.92 -5.83 4.06
C GLN A 100 -16.56 -5.26 3.67
N ALA A 101 -15.83 -5.99 2.83
CA ALA A 101 -14.66 -5.46 2.16
C ALA A 101 -15.14 -4.31 1.26
N THR A 102 -15.21 -3.13 1.85
CA THR A 102 -15.46 -1.90 1.11
C THR A 102 -14.31 -1.76 0.11
N HIS A 103 -14.64 -1.91 -1.17
CA HIS A 103 -13.83 -1.45 -2.30
C HIS A 103 -12.81 -2.39 -2.97
N ALA A 104 -12.96 -3.69 -2.95
CA ALA A 104 -12.29 -4.50 -3.97
C ALA A 104 -13.10 -4.44 -5.29
N GLY A 105 -12.65 -3.62 -6.24
CA GLY A 105 -13.10 -3.70 -7.65
C GLY A 105 -14.22 -2.79 -8.12
N THR A 106 -14.64 -1.79 -7.36
CA THR A 106 -15.60 -0.78 -7.84
C THR A 106 -14.89 0.40 -8.51
N SER A 107 -15.42 0.87 -9.64
CA SER A 107 -14.99 2.16 -10.21
C SER A 107 -15.15 3.28 -9.18
N PRO A 108 -14.27 4.30 -9.19
CA PRO A 108 -14.44 5.47 -8.31
C PRO A 108 -15.84 6.04 -8.43
N LEU A 109 -16.46 6.32 -7.29
CA LEU A 109 -17.80 6.93 -7.25
C LEU A 109 -17.70 8.43 -7.49
N ALA A 110 -18.77 9.01 -8.03
CA ALA A 110 -18.89 10.47 -8.08
C ALA A 110 -18.82 11.06 -6.66
N LEU A 111 -18.12 12.17 -6.50
CA LEU A 111 -17.88 12.84 -5.22
C LEU A 111 -17.12 12.00 -4.18
N GLN A 112 -16.48 10.89 -4.57
CA GLN A 112 -15.63 10.13 -3.69
C GLN A 112 -14.40 10.93 -3.30
N MET A 113 -14.30 11.27 -2.01
CA MET A 113 -13.17 12.03 -1.46
C MET A 113 -11.88 11.21 -1.42
N GLY A 114 -10.74 11.91 -1.49
CA GLY A 114 -9.42 11.36 -1.21
C GLY A 114 -8.76 10.60 -2.36
N LEU A 115 -9.36 10.56 -3.56
CA LEU A 115 -8.74 10.02 -4.78
C LEU A 115 -8.22 11.14 -5.67
N PRO A 116 -6.97 11.07 -6.17
CA PRO A 116 -6.51 11.94 -7.25
C PRO A 116 -7.17 11.54 -8.58
N ALA A 117 -7.05 12.40 -9.61
CA ALA A 117 -7.53 12.08 -10.96
C ALA A 117 -6.69 10.96 -11.58
N LEU A 118 -7.07 9.71 -11.31
CA LEU A 118 -6.37 8.49 -11.69
C LEU A 118 -6.30 8.28 -13.21
N ASP A 119 -7.26 8.81 -13.94
CA ASP A 119 -7.32 8.84 -15.41
C ASP A 119 -6.22 9.73 -16.03
N ALA A 120 -5.87 10.83 -15.35
CA ALA A 120 -4.83 11.76 -15.76
C ALA A 120 -3.40 11.29 -15.41
N PHE A 121 -3.26 10.18 -14.66
CA PHE A 121 -1.96 9.64 -14.28
C PHE A 121 -1.16 9.15 -15.51
N PRO A 122 0.14 9.46 -15.63
CA PRO A 122 0.95 9.17 -16.82
C PRO A 122 1.39 7.69 -16.88
N ARG A 123 0.44 6.75 -17.08
CA ARG A 123 0.66 5.30 -17.02
C ARG A 123 1.76 4.83 -17.98
N LYS A 124 1.79 5.34 -19.22
CA LYS A 124 2.82 4.95 -20.21
C LYS A 124 4.24 5.29 -19.74
N LEU A 125 4.40 6.48 -19.16
CA LEU A 125 5.68 6.92 -18.60
C LEU A 125 6.06 6.05 -17.40
N TRP A 126 5.10 5.82 -16.48
CA TRP A 126 5.31 4.99 -15.32
C TRP A 126 5.75 3.57 -15.66
N THR A 127 5.06 2.92 -16.61
CA THR A 127 5.42 1.58 -17.11
C THR A 127 6.83 1.54 -17.68
N ARG A 128 7.22 2.57 -18.45
CA ARG A 128 8.58 2.68 -19.01
C ARG A 128 9.63 2.80 -17.91
N LEU A 129 9.40 3.63 -16.90
CA LEU A 129 10.31 3.80 -15.76
C LEU A 129 10.41 2.51 -14.94
N ALA A 130 9.28 1.91 -14.57
CA ALA A 130 9.25 0.66 -13.81
C ALA A 130 9.97 -0.47 -14.54
N GLY A 131 9.71 -0.64 -15.84
CA GLY A 131 10.39 -1.63 -16.66
C GLY A 131 11.90 -1.39 -16.79
N ARG A 132 12.34 -0.12 -16.81
CA ARG A 132 13.77 0.22 -16.78
C ARG A 132 14.38 -0.14 -15.43
N GLN A 133 13.75 0.25 -14.33
CA GLN A 133 14.24 -0.06 -12.99
C GLN A 133 14.34 -1.58 -12.76
N LEU A 134 13.34 -2.35 -13.20
CA LEU A 134 13.39 -3.81 -13.09
C LEU A 134 14.54 -4.43 -13.89
N ARG A 135 14.81 -3.94 -15.10
CA ARG A 135 15.94 -4.44 -15.92
C ARG A 135 17.31 -4.05 -15.35
N GLN A 136 17.39 -2.92 -14.65
CA GLN A 136 18.62 -2.43 -14.01
C GLN A 136 18.83 -2.97 -12.62
N ALA A 137 17.78 -3.47 -11.99
CA ALA A 137 17.88 -4.08 -10.67
C ALA A 137 18.74 -5.35 -10.77
N GLY A 138 19.91 -5.33 -10.13
CA GLY A 138 20.72 -6.52 -9.93
C GLY A 138 20.05 -7.50 -8.93
N VAL A 139 20.80 -8.49 -8.51
CA VAL A 139 20.35 -9.45 -7.47
C VAL A 139 19.94 -8.71 -6.19
N GLU A 140 20.61 -7.59 -5.87
CA GLU A 140 20.30 -6.76 -4.70
C GLU A 140 18.89 -6.17 -4.74
N GLY A 141 18.32 -5.94 -5.91
CA GLY A 141 16.94 -5.48 -6.07
C GLY A 141 15.88 -6.55 -5.84
N LEU A 142 16.30 -7.82 -5.70
CA LEU A 142 15.43 -8.98 -5.51
C LEU A 142 15.49 -9.56 -4.09
N VAL A 143 16.38 -9.08 -3.24
CA VAL A 143 16.45 -9.45 -1.82
C VAL A 143 15.56 -8.56 -0.96
N TYR A 144 15.48 -8.83 0.34
CA TYR A 144 14.76 -7.97 1.28
C TYR A 144 15.34 -6.56 1.26
N PRO A 145 14.54 -5.51 1.05
CA PRO A 145 15.02 -4.14 1.04
C PRO A 145 15.37 -3.64 2.45
N ASP A 146 16.13 -2.54 2.54
CA ASP A 146 16.39 -1.82 3.81
C ASP A 146 15.05 -1.40 4.44
N ALA A 147 14.87 -1.66 5.72
CA ALA A 147 13.66 -1.32 6.48
C ALA A 147 13.39 0.19 6.55
N ARG A 148 14.43 1.02 6.38
CA ARG A 148 14.30 2.49 6.26
C ARG A 148 13.82 2.92 4.87
N GLY A 149 13.92 2.04 3.89
CA GLY A 149 13.59 2.29 2.49
C GLY A 149 14.81 2.54 1.60
N TYR A 150 14.58 2.51 0.30
CA TYR A 150 15.59 2.63 -0.76
C TYR A 150 16.36 3.95 -0.67
N ALA A 151 17.68 3.89 -0.47
CA ALA A 151 18.51 5.06 -0.23
C ALA A 151 18.40 6.16 -1.31
N PRO A 152 18.38 5.85 -2.62
CA PRO A 152 18.15 6.89 -3.64
C PRO A 152 16.77 7.56 -3.55
N LEU A 153 15.72 6.85 -3.09
CA LEU A 153 14.42 7.48 -2.85
C LEU A 153 14.47 8.42 -1.65
N ARG A 154 15.11 8.01 -0.56
CA ARG A 154 15.28 8.86 0.63
C ARG A 154 16.05 10.15 0.28
N ALA A 155 17.11 10.05 -0.53
CA ALA A 155 17.84 11.21 -1.03
C ALA A 155 16.98 12.12 -1.91
N ALA A 156 16.19 11.55 -2.82
CA ALA A 156 15.27 12.32 -3.68
C ALA A 156 14.18 13.04 -2.86
N ILE A 157 13.63 12.39 -1.83
CA ILE A 157 12.66 13.00 -0.90
C ILE A 157 13.31 14.13 -0.12
N ALA A 158 14.52 13.96 0.43
CA ALA A 158 15.21 15.01 1.15
C ALA A 158 15.39 16.26 0.28
N SER A 159 15.87 16.09 -0.95
CA SER A 159 16.05 17.19 -1.92
C SER A 159 14.71 17.85 -2.25
N TYR A 160 13.67 17.08 -2.48
CA TYR A 160 12.32 17.58 -2.76
C TYR A 160 11.79 18.43 -1.59
N LEU A 161 11.90 17.94 -0.36
CA LEU A 161 11.40 18.60 0.84
C LEU A 161 12.16 19.91 1.13
N GLY A 162 13.45 19.94 0.88
CA GLY A 162 14.25 21.15 1.00
C GLY A 162 13.74 22.29 0.11
N ILE A 163 13.43 21.95 -1.15
CA ILE A 163 12.96 22.93 -2.15
C ILE A 163 11.49 23.29 -1.95
N SER A 164 10.63 22.29 -1.73
CA SER A 164 9.17 22.48 -1.77
C SER A 164 8.56 22.85 -0.42
N ARG A 165 9.16 22.43 0.69
CA ARG A 165 8.59 22.58 2.04
C ARG A 165 9.49 23.34 3.03
N GLY A 166 10.72 23.67 2.63
CA GLY A 166 11.71 24.31 3.50
C GLY A 166 12.23 23.39 4.61
N ILE A 167 12.05 22.06 4.47
CA ILE A 167 12.53 21.07 5.44
C ILE A 167 13.95 20.67 5.08
N ASN A 168 14.91 21.10 5.88
CA ASN A 168 16.29 20.65 5.73
C ASN A 168 16.52 19.39 6.57
N CYS A 169 16.63 18.25 5.90
CA CYS A 169 16.85 16.95 6.55
C CYS A 169 17.86 16.10 5.78
N HIS A 170 18.61 15.28 6.52
CA HIS A 170 19.50 14.30 5.91
C HIS A 170 18.69 13.07 5.45
N PRO A 171 19.05 12.39 4.34
CA PRO A 171 18.37 11.18 3.88
C PRO A 171 18.22 10.07 4.94
N GLU A 172 19.14 10.01 5.90
CA GLU A 172 19.07 9.04 7.00
C GLU A 172 17.94 9.30 8.01
N GLN A 173 17.38 10.51 8.06
CA GLN A 173 16.22 10.87 8.88
C GLN A 173 14.90 10.45 8.24
N ILE A 174 14.93 9.91 7.01
CA ILE A 174 13.73 9.56 6.24
C ILE A 174 13.51 8.05 6.29
N PHE A 175 12.28 7.67 6.64
CA PHE A 175 11.79 6.30 6.64
C PHE A 175 10.66 6.17 5.62
N VAL A 176 10.80 5.26 4.65
CA VAL A 176 9.76 4.98 3.67
C VAL A 176 8.85 3.90 4.23
N CYS A 177 7.55 4.16 4.25
CA CYS A 177 6.55 3.31 4.88
C CYS A 177 5.44 2.91 3.88
N ALA A 178 4.74 1.82 4.17
CA ALA A 178 3.64 1.29 3.34
C ALA A 178 2.32 2.09 3.51
N GLY A 179 2.42 3.42 3.36
CA GLY A 179 1.33 4.39 3.54
C GLY A 179 1.33 5.06 4.92
N TYR A 180 0.48 6.07 5.07
CA TYR A 180 0.42 6.91 6.27
C TYR A 180 0.20 6.10 7.57
N ARG A 181 -0.70 5.08 7.53
CA ARG A 181 -0.92 4.21 8.67
C ARG A 181 0.39 3.59 9.19
N ALA A 182 1.23 3.08 8.30
CA ALA A 182 2.51 2.49 8.70
C ALA A 182 3.49 3.53 9.29
N CYS A 183 3.38 4.81 8.89
CA CYS A 183 4.12 5.89 9.55
C CYS A 183 3.66 6.06 11.00
N LEU A 184 2.34 6.08 11.25
CA LEU A 184 1.79 6.17 12.61
C LEU A 184 2.15 4.94 13.45
N ASP A 185 2.07 3.74 12.88
CA ASP A 185 2.46 2.51 13.57
C ASP A 185 3.96 2.56 13.99
N LEU A 186 4.84 3.02 13.09
CA LEU A 186 6.26 3.17 13.40
C LEU A 186 6.50 4.22 14.50
N ILE A 187 5.80 5.36 14.46
CA ILE A 187 5.86 6.40 15.50
C ILE A 187 5.38 5.84 16.84
N SER A 188 4.21 5.21 16.84
CA SER A 188 3.60 4.68 18.06
C SER A 188 4.49 3.64 18.73
N HIS A 189 5.01 2.69 17.98
CA HIS A 189 5.90 1.65 18.53
C HIS A 189 7.28 2.17 18.95
N THR A 190 7.69 3.35 18.47
CA THR A 190 8.99 3.92 18.83
C THR A 190 8.91 4.86 20.03
N LEU A 191 7.88 5.70 20.07
CA LEU A 191 7.82 6.83 21.03
C LEU A 191 6.62 6.78 21.98
N MET A 192 5.52 6.10 21.63
CA MET A 192 4.34 6.07 22.49
C MET A 192 4.44 4.94 23.51
N GLY A 193 4.36 5.29 24.77
CA GLY A 193 4.13 4.32 25.85
C GLY A 193 2.65 3.94 25.96
N PRO A 194 2.32 2.87 26.70
CA PRO A 194 0.93 2.49 26.96
C PRO A 194 0.15 3.65 27.60
N GLY A 195 -1.02 3.97 27.05
CA GLY A 195 -1.88 5.05 27.57
C GLY A 195 -1.38 6.46 27.27
N ALA A 196 -0.44 6.64 26.33
CA ALA A 196 0.05 7.96 25.94
C ALA A 196 -1.11 8.87 25.51
N THR A 197 -1.18 10.06 26.07
CA THR A 197 -2.20 11.06 25.74
C THR A 197 -1.81 11.79 24.46
N CYS A 198 -2.77 11.91 23.53
CA CYS A 198 -2.55 12.49 22.22
C CYS A 198 -3.68 13.49 21.88
N TRP A 199 -3.33 14.74 21.58
CA TRP A 199 -4.27 15.68 20.98
C TRP A 199 -4.57 15.27 19.56
N LEU A 200 -5.84 15.28 19.19
CA LEU A 200 -6.31 15.04 17.83
C LEU A 200 -7.29 16.13 17.41
N GLU A 201 -7.15 16.64 16.22
CA GLU A 201 -8.09 17.59 15.62
C GLU A 201 -9.53 17.06 15.65
N GLU A 202 -10.51 17.91 16.02
CA GLU A 202 -11.94 17.58 16.02
C GLU A 202 -12.74 18.68 15.32
N PRO A 203 -13.31 18.44 14.13
CA PRO A 203 -13.22 17.17 13.38
C PRO A 203 -11.80 16.92 12.83
N GLY A 204 -11.43 15.65 12.67
CA GLY A 204 -10.11 15.24 12.20
C GLY A 204 -10.15 13.96 11.36
N TYR A 205 -8.99 13.55 10.86
CA TYR A 205 -8.87 12.41 9.97
C TYR A 205 -9.12 11.07 10.72
N PHE A 206 -10.19 10.39 10.37
CA PHE A 206 -10.66 9.18 11.07
C PHE A 206 -9.66 8.02 11.05
N MET A 207 -8.82 7.90 9.98
CA MET A 207 -7.81 6.84 9.92
C MET A 207 -6.68 7.07 10.93
N ALA A 208 -6.32 8.33 11.20
CA ALA A 208 -5.37 8.66 12.27
C ALA A 208 -5.97 8.32 13.64
N ARG A 209 -7.25 8.70 13.87
CA ARG A 209 -7.98 8.34 15.11
C ARG A 209 -7.92 6.83 15.37
N ASN A 210 -8.30 6.02 14.39
CA ASN A 210 -8.33 4.57 14.53
C ASN A 210 -6.94 3.98 14.80
N ALA A 211 -5.93 4.44 14.06
CA ALA A 211 -4.55 3.99 14.22
C ALA A 211 -4.01 4.25 15.65
N LEU A 212 -4.27 5.44 16.17
CA LEU A 212 -3.82 5.83 17.52
C LEU A 212 -4.57 5.08 18.62
N LEU A 213 -5.89 4.87 18.46
CA LEU A 213 -6.68 4.05 19.40
C LEU A 213 -6.17 2.60 19.44
N GLU A 214 -5.91 2.01 18.29
CA GLU A 214 -5.35 0.65 18.20
C GLU A 214 -3.94 0.56 18.79
N ALA A 215 -3.16 1.65 18.73
CA ALA A 215 -1.88 1.76 19.42
C ALA A 215 -2.01 1.95 20.94
N GLY A 216 -3.24 2.06 21.48
CA GLY A 216 -3.51 2.24 22.90
C GLY A 216 -3.40 3.68 23.39
N ALA A 217 -3.40 4.68 22.50
CA ALA A 217 -3.36 6.09 22.88
C ALA A 217 -4.70 6.55 23.50
N GLN A 218 -4.62 7.46 24.47
CA GLN A 218 -5.76 8.19 24.99
C GLN A 218 -5.93 9.49 24.19
N LEU A 219 -6.99 9.55 23.39
CA LEU A 219 -7.23 10.69 22.50
C LEU A 219 -7.96 11.82 23.23
N VAL A 220 -7.43 13.02 23.10
CA VAL A 220 -8.04 14.26 23.55
C VAL A 220 -8.48 15.05 22.31
N PRO A 221 -9.79 15.12 22.02
CA PRO A 221 -10.28 15.90 20.90
C PRO A 221 -10.07 17.39 21.14
N VAL A 222 -9.41 18.06 20.21
CA VAL A 222 -9.14 19.50 20.24
C VAL A 222 -9.88 20.18 19.11
N PRO A 223 -10.72 21.20 19.39
CA PRO A 223 -11.50 21.86 18.36
C PRO A 223 -10.63 22.50 17.26
N VAL A 224 -11.19 22.53 16.06
CA VAL A 224 -10.63 23.23 14.91
C VAL A 224 -11.57 24.36 14.52
N ASP A 225 -11.04 25.56 14.37
CA ASP A 225 -11.76 26.74 13.88
C ASP A 225 -11.10 27.27 12.57
N ASP A 226 -11.43 28.51 12.17
CA ASP A 226 -10.90 29.18 10.98
C ASP A 226 -9.38 29.37 10.99
N GLN A 227 -8.74 29.27 12.16
CA GLN A 227 -7.29 29.34 12.31
C GLN A 227 -6.61 27.98 12.49
N GLY A 228 -7.35 26.88 12.37
CA GLY A 228 -6.88 25.51 12.57
C GLY A 228 -7.09 25.01 13.99
N LEU A 229 -6.25 24.05 14.46
CA LEU A 229 -6.34 23.50 15.80
C LEU A 229 -6.23 24.57 16.88
N ASP A 230 -7.16 24.56 17.84
CA ASP A 230 -7.13 25.50 18.99
C ASP A 230 -6.16 25.01 20.08
N VAL A 231 -4.93 25.50 19.99
CA VAL A 231 -3.87 25.14 20.92
C VAL A 231 -4.21 25.48 22.37
N ALA A 232 -4.93 26.58 22.61
CA ALA A 232 -5.31 26.99 23.97
C ALA A 232 -6.30 25.98 24.59
N GLN A 233 -7.24 25.48 23.80
CA GLN A 233 -8.14 24.40 24.23
C GLN A 233 -7.40 23.08 24.45
N GLY A 234 -6.41 22.76 23.62
CA GLY A 234 -5.55 21.61 23.84
C GLY A 234 -4.86 21.67 25.21
N ILE A 235 -4.20 22.80 25.49
CA ILE A 235 -3.55 23.03 26.78
C ILE A 235 -4.52 22.98 27.94
N ALA A 236 -5.73 23.57 27.81
CA ALA A 236 -6.72 23.57 28.88
C ALA A 236 -7.24 22.15 29.18
N ARG A 237 -7.35 21.26 28.17
CA ARG A 237 -7.87 19.90 28.32
C ARG A 237 -6.84 18.88 28.77
N ALA A 238 -5.62 18.96 28.25
CA ALA A 238 -4.55 18.03 28.54
C ALA A 238 -3.17 18.72 28.35
N PRO A 239 -2.73 19.55 29.29
CA PRO A 239 -1.48 20.31 29.15
C PRO A 239 -0.26 19.40 28.98
N GLU A 240 -0.27 18.23 29.60
CA GLU A 240 0.85 17.27 29.64
C GLU A 240 0.72 16.17 28.56
N ALA A 241 -0.11 16.37 27.51
CA ALA A 241 -0.23 15.39 26.44
C ALA A 241 1.14 15.13 25.79
N GLY A 242 1.48 13.87 25.56
CA GLY A 242 2.76 13.50 24.98
C GLY A 242 2.83 13.74 23.48
N PHE A 243 1.65 13.87 22.83
CA PHE A 243 1.55 13.98 21.36
C PHE A 243 0.45 14.93 20.93
N ALA A 244 0.64 15.55 19.75
CA ALA A 244 -0.41 16.22 18.99
C ALA A 244 -0.32 15.80 17.53
N VAL A 245 -1.45 15.39 16.91
CA VAL A 245 -1.55 15.10 15.48
C VAL A 245 -2.29 16.24 14.81
N VAL A 246 -1.65 16.85 13.80
CA VAL A 246 -2.15 18.05 13.15
C VAL A 246 -1.95 17.99 11.64
N THR A 247 -2.86 18.65 10.89
CA THR A 247 -2.79 18.84 9.43
C THR A 247 -2.61 20.34 9.11
N PRO A 248 -1.42 20.92 9.33
CA PRO A 248 -1.25 22.38 9.44
C PRO A 248 -1.42 23.14 8.12
N THR A 249 -1.21 22.48 6.98
CA THR A 249 -1.26 23.13 5.67
C THR A 249 -2.68 23.15 5.11
N HIS A 250 -3.41 22.05 5.28
CA HIS A 250 -4.75 21.84 4.76
C HIS A 250 -5.48 20.85 5.68
N GLN A 251 -6.21 21.41 6.63
CA GLN A 251 -6.89 20.61 7.65
C GLN A 251 -7.92 19.65 7.06
N SER A 252 -7.90 18.42 7.47
CA SER A 252 -8.88 17.43 7.02
C SER A 252 -9.93 17.17 8.11
N PRO A 253 -11.24 17.43 7.87
CA PRO A 253 -11.86 17.68 6.56
C PRO A 253 -12.18 19.16 6.24
N LEU A 254 -11.87 20.12 7.09
CA LEU A 254 -12.40 21.48 7.00
C LEU A 254 -11.69 22.37 5.95
N GLY A 255 -10.48 21.97 5.49
CA GLY A 255 -9.73 22.73 4.49
C GLY A 255 -9.05 24.01 5.01
N VAL A 256 -9.14 24.31 6.29
CA VAL A 256 -8.48 25.48 6.89
C VAL A 256 -7.00 25.24 7.10
N SER A 257 -6.21 26.31 7.21
CA SER A 257 -4.77 26.22 7.50
C SER A 257 -4.47 26.65 8.93
N LEU A 258 -3.56 25.94 9.60
CA LEU A 258 -3.09 26.36 10.93
C LEU A 258 -2.34 27.70 10.81
N SER A 259 -2.83 28.72 11.48
CA SER A 259 -2.27 30.07 11.44
C SER A 259 -0.86 30.12 12.03
N LEU A 260 -0.03 31.07 11.59
CA LEU A 260 1.35 31.20 12.11
C LEU A 260 1.41 31.36 13.64
N PRO A 261 0.55 32.20 14.28
CA PRO A 261 0.54 32.28 15.75
C PRO A 261 0.28 30.93 16.42
N ARG A 262 -0.67 30.12 15.87
CA ARG A 262 -0.96 28.79 16.43
C ARG A 262 0.15 27.78 16.17
N ARG A 263 0.83 27.85 15.03
CA ARG A 263 2.02 27.02 14.76
C ARG A 263 3.12 27.29 15.79
N LEU A 264 3.39 28.56 16.09
CA LEU A 264 4.37 28.93 17.09
C LEU A 264 3.94 28.54 18.51
N ALA A 265 2.67 28.72 18.87
CA ALA A 265 2.12 28.28 20.15
C ALA A 265 2.20 26.76 20.34
N LEU A 266 1.94 25.99 19.27
CA LEU A 266 2.02 24.52 19.29
C LEU A 266 3.46 24.04 19.46
N LEU A 267 4.41 24.66 18.76
CA LEU A 267 5.83 24.37 18.92
C LEU A 267 6.34 24.74 20.32
N ASP A 268 5.93 25.90 20.85
CA ASP A 268 6.28 26.32 22.20
C ASP A 268 5.72 25.37 23.27
N TRP A 269 4.47 24.94 23.15
CA TRP A 269 3.90 23.88 23.99
C TRP A 269 4.72 22.60 23.93
N ALA A 270 4.99 22.09 22.72
CA ALA A 270 5.75 20.85 22.55
C ALA A 270 7.15 20.93 23.15
N ASN A 271 7.82 22.08 22.99
CA ASN A 271 9.15 22.33 23.54
C ASN A 271 9.15 22.36 25.07
N ARG A 272 8.17 23.04 25.69
CA ARG A 272 8.07 23.13 27.15
C ARG A 272 7.73 21.80 27.80
N GLN A 273 6.85 21.01 27.19
CA GLN A 273 6.40 19.72 27.73
C GLN A 273 7.28 18.54 27.32
N GLY A 274 8.19 18.73 26.37
CA GLY A 274 8.92 17.62 25.79
C GLY A 274 8.08 16.74 24.87
N SER A 275 6.92 17.22 24.44
CA SER A 275 5.93 16.50 23.64
C SER A 275 6.32 16.43 22.17
N TRP A 276 5.67 15.55 21.43
CA TRP A 276 5.87 15.36 19.98
C TRP A 276 4.70 15.90 19.19
N ILE A 277 5.00 16.50 18.03
CA ILE A 277 4.00 16.89 17.05
C ILE A 277 4.14 15.97 15.85
N ILE A 278 3.06 15.33 15.45
CA ILE A 278 2.96 14.56 14.21
C ILE A 278 2.27 15.47 13.17
N GLU A 279 3.06 15.98 12.25
CA GLU A 279 2.58 16.79 11.13
C GLU A 279 2.18 15.85 9.99
N ASP A 280 0.88 15.80 9.65
CA ASP A 280 0.37 15.07 8.49
C ASP A 280 0.21 16.03 7.30
N ASP A 281 1.11 15.91 6.34
CA ASP A 281 1.15 16.71 5.12
C ASP A 281 0.79 15.84 3.91
N TYR A 282 -0.50 15.71 3.64
CA TYR A 282 -1.02 14.75 2.67
C TYR A 282 -1.22 15.32 1.25
N ASP A 283 -1.41 16.65 1.09
CA ASP A 283 -1.77 17.27 -0.19
C ASP A 283 -1.30 18.71 -0.40
N SER A 284 -0.32 19.17 0.37
CA SER A 284 0.21 20.54 0.33
C SER A 284 0.74 20.99 -1.03
N GLU A 285 0.98 20.05 -1.93
CA GLU A 285 1.33 20.30 -3.32
C GLU A 285 0.23 21.03 -4.10
N TYR A 286 -1.03 20.95 -3.64
CA TYR A 286 -2.21 21.45 -4.34
C TYR A 286 -2.72 22.78 -3.78
N ARG A 287 -1.83 23.77 -3.70
CA ARG A 287 -2.21 25.15 -3.42
C ARG A 287 -2.38 25.92 -4.73
N TYR A 288 -3.57 26.49 -4.94
CA TYR A 288 -3.93 27.17 -6.20
C TYR A 288 -3.68 28.67 -6.16
N GLN A 289 -3.71 29.30 -4.97
CA GLN A 289 -3.50 30.73 -4.78
C GLN A 289 -2.40 30.96 -3.72
N GLY A 290 -1.59 31.98 -3.95
CA GLY A 290 -0.53 32.38 -3.04
C GLY A 290 0.73 31.50 -3.11
N LYS A 291 1.71 31.82 -2.26
CA LYS A 291 2.95 31.01 -2.11
C LYS A 291 2.65 29.76 -1.28
N PRO A 292 3.38 28.65 -1.52
CA PRO A 292 3.30 27.49 -0.63
C PRO A 292 3.56 27.88 0.82
N LEU A 293 2.73 27.38 1.74
CA LEU A 293 3.00 27.57 3.16
C LEU A 293 4.17 26.66 3.56
N PRO A 294 5.13 27.18 4.34
CA PRO A 294 6.18 26.33 4.89
C PRO A 294 5.57 25.25 5.79
N ALA A 295 6.20 24.09 5.85
CA ALA A 295 5.82 23.05 6.79
C ALA A 295 6.00 23.52 8.23
N LEU A 296 5.22 22.99 9.18
CA LEU A 296 5.44 23.23 10.60
C LEU A 296 6.83 22.77 11.02
N LYS A 297 7.26 21.61 10.51
CA LYS A 297 8.61 21.09 10.74
C LYS A 297 9.72 22.05 10.29
N SER A 298 9.51 22.89 9.30
CA SER A 298 10.52 23.88 8.88
C SER A 298 10.75 24.99 9.91
N LEU A 299 9.81 25.19 10.83
CA LEU A 299 9.89 26.12 11.95
C LEU A 299 10.44 25.47 13.23
N ASP A 300 10.55 24.14 13.26
CA ASP A 300 10.98 23.35 14.41
C ASP A 300 12.49 23.44 14.59
N GLN A 301 12.93 24.15 15.62
CA GLN A 301 14.34 24.31 15.97
C GLN A 301 14.82 23.31 17.03
N GLN A 302 13.91 22.66 17.76
CA GLN A 302 14.25 21.76 18.87
C GLN A 302 14.00 20.27 18.57
N GLY A 303 13.64 19.93 17.32
CA GLY A 303 13.46 18.55 16.92
C GLY A 303 12.24 17.89 17.55
N ARG A 304 11.11 18.60 17.66
CA ARG A 304 9.86 18.07 18.24
C ARG A 304 8.83 17.66 17.20
N VAL A 305 9.07 17.93 15.92
CA VAL A 305 8.11 17.59 14.85
C VAL A 305 8.56 16.34 14.10
N LEU A 306 7.65 15.37 14.03
CA LEU A 306 7.68 14.20 13.17
C LEU A 306 6.83 14.52 11.95
N TYR A 307 7.44 14.61 10.76
CA TYR A 307 6.75 15.02 9.55
C TYR A 307 6.41 13.80 8.70
N THR A 308 5.15 13.68 8.29
CA THR A 308 4.70 12.62 7.39
C THR A 308 4.23 13.20 6.06
N GLY A 309 4.61 12.53 4.98
CA GLY A 309 4.13 12.83 3.63
C GLY A 309 3.72 11.56 2.90
N THR A 310 2.86 11.68 1.91
CA THR A 310 2.33 10.54 1.16
C THR A 310 2.36 10.75 -0.34
N PHE A 311 2.62 9.67 -1.08
CA PHE A 311 2.45 9.67 -2.54
C PHE A 311 1.03 9.29 -2.98
N SER A 312 0.15 8.91 -2.05
CA SER A 312 -1.21 8.46 -2.36
C SER A 312 -2.10 9.53 -3.00
N LYS A 313 -1.92 10.79 -2.60
CA LYS A 313 -2.71 11.92 -3.09
C LYS A 313 -2.10 12.60 -4.31
N VAL A 314 -0.78 12.50 -4.46
CA VAL A 314 -0.03 13.14 -5.55
C VAL A 314 0.25 12.21 -6.72
N LEU A 315 0.23 10.89 -6.51
CA LEU A 315 0.36 9.87 -7.57
C LEU A 315 -0.89 8.99 -7.61
N PHE A 316 -0.94 7.94 -6.82
CA PHE A 316 -2.11 7.07 -6.69
C PHE A 316 -2.06 6.23 -5.41
N PRO A 317 -3.21 5.95 -4.76
CA PRO A 317 -3.22 5.28 -3.45
C PRO A 317 -2.76 3.81 -3.51
N GLY A 318 -2.95 3.12 -4.64
CA GLY A 318 -2.47 1.75 -4.83
C GLY A 318 -0.94 1.60 -4.80
N LEU A 319 -0.19 2.70 -4.88
CA LEU A 319 1.26 2.70 -4.75
C LEU A 319 1.70 2.31 -3.33
N ARG A 320 0.89 2.65 -2.32
CA ARG A 320 1.15 2.34 -0.90
C ARG A 320 2.53 2.79 -0.43
N LEU A 321 2.94 4.00 -0.79
CA LEU A 321 4.16 4.62 -0.31
C LEU A 321 3.86 5.94 0.39
N ALA A 322 4.43 6.10 1.57
CA ALA A 322 4.50 7.31 2.37
C ALA A 322 5.90 7.43 2.95
N TYR A 323 6.20 8.54 3.56
CA TYR A 323 7.48 8.73 4.23
C TYR A 323 7.31 9.51 5.53
N LEU A 324 8.20 9.22 6.46
CA LEU A 324 8.32 9.85 7.76
C LEU A 324 9.71 10.51 7.87
N VAL A 325 9.75 11.77 8.27
CA VAL A 325 10.99 12.48 8.58
C VAL A 325 11.08 12.66 10.10
N VAL A 326 12.10 12.08 10.69
CA VAL A 326 12.33 12.12 12.14
C VAL A 326 13.45 13.09 12.50
N PRO A 327 13.48 13.64 13.72
CA PRO A 327 14.64 14.36 14.23
C PRO A 327 15.90 13.49 14.21
N ALA A 328 17.06 14.09 13.97
CA ALA A 328 18.32 13.36 13.80
C ALA A 328 18.64 12.45 15.01
N GLU A 329 18.38 12.93 16.22
CA GLU A 329 18.61 12.20 17.47
C GLU A 329 17.74 10.94 17.59
N GLN A 330 16.56 10.91 16.96
CA GLN A 330 15.62 9.78 16.99
C GLN A 330 15.93 8.73 15.92
N THR A 331 16.76 9.06 14.93
CA THR A 331 17.06 8.15 13.80
C THR A 331 17.47 6.75 14.24
N PRO A 332 18.36 6.54 15.24
CA PRO A 332 18.75 5.19 15.65
C PRO A 332 17.60 4.38 16.29
N ALA A 333 16.71 5.05 17.04
CA ALA A 333 15.56 4.39 17.66
C ALA A 333 14.56 3.93 16.60
N PHE A 334 14.24 4.82 15.65
CA PHE A 334 13.35 4.50 14.54
C PHE A 334 13.92 3.44 13.62
N ALA A 335 15.23 3.43 13.34
CA ALA A 335 15.86 2.40 12.54
C ALA A 335 15.72 1.01 13.17
N ARG A 336 16.04 0.88 14.46
CA ARG A 336 15.85 -0.39 15.20
C ARG A 336 14.39 -0.85 15.19
N GLN A 337 13.45 0.09 15.31
CA GLN A 337 12.04 -0.27 15.33
C GLN A 337 11.52 -0.63 13.93
N ALA A 338 11.97 0.06 12.89
CA ALA A 338 11.67 -0.28 11.50
C ALA A 338 12.09 -1.72 11.15
N ASP A 339 13.30 -2.12 11.57
CA ASP A 339 13.78 -3.51 11.42
C ASP A 339 12.88 -4.50 12.15
N ARG A 340 12.49 -4.21 13.39
CA ARG A 340 11.62 -5.08 14.21
C ARG A 340 10.21 -5.24 13.62
N LEU A 341 9.67 -4.18 13.05
CA LEU A 341 8.35 -4.19 12.43
C LEU A 341 8.36 -4.71 10.99
N HIS A 342 9.53 -5.11 10.47
CA HIS A 342 9.70 -5.50 9.07
C HIS A 342 9.10 -4.46 8.09
N ASN A 343 9.43 -3.20 8.30
CA ASN A 343 8.95 -2.06 7.50
C ASN A 343 9.58 -2.07 6.08
N HIS A 344 9.37 -3.16 5.34
CA HIS A 344 9.97 -3.36 4.02
C HIS A 344 8.99 -2.99 2.91
N CYS A 345 9.19 -1.82 2.30
CA CYS A 345 8.47 -1.45 1.09
C CYS A 345 9.12 -2.06 -0.16
N PRO A 346 8.35 -2.55 -1.15
CA PRO A 346 8.91 -3.19 -2.34
C PRO A 346 9.92 -2.32 -3.09
N HIS A 347 11.09 -2.87 -3.41
CA HIS A 347 12.20 -2.15 -4.05
C HIS A 347 11.80 -1.48 -5.37
N LEU A 348 11.14 -2.23 -6.26
CA LEU A 348 10.78 -1.72 -7.60
C LEU A 348 9.90 -0.47 -7.54
N GLN A 349 8.95 -0.42 -6.63
CA GLN A 349 8.08 0.75 -6.46
C GLN A 349 8.87 1.95 -6.00
N GLN A 350 9.74 1.77 -5.01
CA GLN A 350 10.61 2.83 -4.50
C GLN A 350 11.58 3.34 -5.56
N ALA A 351 12.23 2.45 -6.31
CA ALA A 351 13.14 2.81 -7.39
C ALA A 351 12.42 3.57 -8.51
N THR A 352 11.18 3.18 -8.82
CA THR A 352 10.35 3.87 -9.83
C THR A 352 10.01 5.29 -9.38
N VAL A 353 9.62 5.48 -8.10
CA VAL A 353 9.33 6.82 -7.54
C VAL A 353 10.60 7.67 -7.50
N ALA A 354 11.75 7.11 -7.10
CA ALA A 354 13.02 7.81 -7.11
C ALA A 354 13.37 8.34 -8.52
N ALA A 355 13.24 7.50 -9.54
CA ALA A 355 13.44 7.90 -10.92
C ALA A 355 12.44 8.98 -11.37
N PHE A 356 11.17 8.84 -10.96
CA PHE A 356 10.13 9.82 -11.29
C PHE A 356 10.39 11.20 -10.66
N LEU A 357 10.95 11.26 -9.45
CA LEU A 357 11.41 12.48 -8.79
C LEU A 357 12.64 13.06 -9.49
N ASN A 358 13.71 12.27 -9.61
CA ASN A 358 15.03 12.73 -10.06
C ASN A 358 15.06 13.18 -11.53
N GLU A 359 14.19 12.59 -12.38
CA GLU A 359 14.09 12.97 -13.79
C GLU A 359 13.09 14.12 -14.05
N GLY A 360 12.59 14.76 -12.97
CA GLY A 360 11.69 15.91 -13.03
C GLY A 360 10.27 15.57 -13.51
N HIS A 361 9.92 14.29 -13.61
CA HIS A 361 8.59 13.86 -13.99
C HIS A 361 7.55 14.19 -12.93
N PHE A 362 7.94 14.12 -11.66
CA PHE A 362 7.07 14.47 -10.54
C PHE A 362 6.64 15.94 -10.59
N ALA A 363 7.58 16.85 -10.76
CA ALA A 363 7.28 18.29 -10.85
C ALA A 363 6.35 18.60 -12.05
N ARG A 364 6.61 17.99 -13.22
CA ARG A 364 5.73 18.13 -14.39
C ARG A 364 4.33 17.58 -14.15
N HIS A 365 4.24 16.44 -13.47
CA HIS A 365 2.96 15.84 -13.08
C HIS A 365 2.18 16.76 -12.14
N LEU A 366 2.80 17.25 -11.07
CA LEU A 366 2.16 18.18 -10.13
C LEU A 366 1.65 19.45 -10.82
N ASN A 367 2.44 20.04 -11.71
CA ASN A 367 2.01 21.22 -12.47
C ASN A 367 0.79 20.95 -13.35
N LYS A 368 0.77 19.78 -14.04
CA LYS A 368 -0.39 19.34 -14.80
C LYS A 368 -1.63 19.16 -13.92
N MET A 369 -1.46 18.51 -12.76
CA MET A 369 -2.57 18.24 -11.83
C MET A 369 -3.11 19.51 -11.18
N ARG A 370 -2.25 20.46 -10.80
CA ARG A 370 -2.69 21.79 -10.33
C ARG A 370 -3.56 22.50 -11.35
N GLY A 371 -3.14 22.53 -12.62
CA GLY A 371 -3.94 23.13 -13.68
C GLY A 371 -5.27 22.40 -13.93
N LEU A 372 -5.30 21.07 -13.78
CA LEU A 372 -6.52 20.29 -13.90
C LEU A 372 -7.50 20.61 -12.76
N TYR A 373 -7.01 20.53 -11.52
CA TYR A 373 -7.85 20.75 -10.33
C TYR A 373 -8.31 22.21 -10.20
N ALA A 374 -7.48 23.19 -10.56
CA ALA A 374 -7.88 24.60 -10.57
C ALA A 374 -9.07 24.84 -11.51
N ARG A 375 -9.05 24.27 -12.72
CA ARG A 375 -10.18 24.36 -13.65
C ARG A 375 -11.42 23.64 -13.12
N CYS A 376 -11.25 22.49 -12.50
CA CYS A 376 -12.36 21.74 -11.90
C CYS A 376 -13.01 22.53 -10.75
N LEU A 377 -12.20 23.17 -9.91
CA LEU A 377 -12.68 24.00 -8.81
C LEU A 377 -13.48 25.21 -9.31
N LEU A 378 -13.00 25.93 -10.33
CA LEU A 378 -13.72 27.06 -10.93
C LEU A 378 -15.07 26.60 -11.49
N TYR A 379 -15.09 25.53 -12.28
CA TYR A 379 -16.33 24.99 -12.86
C TYR A 379 -17.36 24.62 -11.78
N THR A 380 -16.93 24.01 -10.67
CA THR A 380 -17.84 23.62 -9.58
C THR A 380 -18.32 24.82 -8.77
N SER A 381 -17.52 25.89 -8.66
CA SER A 381 -17.96 27.14 -8.01
C SER A 381 -19.00 27.88 -8.86
N ASP A 382 -18.72 28.01 -10.16
CA ASP A 382 -19.66 28.70 -11.09
C ASP A 382 -21.01 27.97 -11.17
N ALA A 383 -21.01 26.63 -11.14
CA ALA A 383 -22.22 25.82 -11.15
C ALA A 383 -23.04 25.88 -9.84
N ALA A 384 -22.45 26.36 -8.75
CA ALA A 384 -23.15 26.55 -7.48
C ALA A 384 -23.84 27.93 -7.39
N ASP A 385 -23.45 28.87 -8.27
CA ASP A 385 -24.04 30.22 -8.36
C ASP A 385 -25.23 30.31 -9.36
N GLU A 386 -25.49 29.26 -10.16
CA GLU A 386 -26.68 29.08 -11.00
C GLU A 386 -27.78 28.28 -10.25
#